data_814c57d02d07800a2b935ed7cfe6c264
#
_entry.id   814c57d02d07800a2b935ed7cfe6c264
#
_cell.length_a   1.000
_cell.length_b   1.000
_cell.length_c   1.000
_cell.angle_alpha   90.00
_cell.angle_beta   90.00
_cell.angle_gamma   90.00
#
_symmetry.space_group_name_H-M   'P 1'
#
loop_
_entity.id
_entity.type
_entity.pdbx_description
1 polymer ?
#
loop_
_entity_poly.entity_id
_entity_poly.type
_entity_poly.pdbx_seq_one_letter_code
_entity_poly.pdbx_strand_id
1 'polypeptide(L)'
;MAVIGNPRSFHKKFKFIVEIDDVGHAGFQKCSELSVEVANVQYFEGGSLIPNKSPGRVTFADVTLERGATVDRDLFDWLQDVVVTSSGLGLTDPYYKRNLDIVQQDRDGTTLRRWCLSRAWPTKFVAGEWDNEADENVIESVTLAYDFFELIQ
;
A
#
# COMPACT_ATOMS: atom_id res chain seq x y z
N MET A 1 12.32 -40.23 11.92
CA MET A 1 10.85 -40.05 11.84
C MET A 1 10.55 -38.83 11.02
N ALA A 2 9.84 -39.00 9.95
CA ALA A 2 9.38 -37.88 9.20
C ALA A 2 8.48 -37.04 10.10
N VAL A 3 8.80 -35.78 10.26
CA VAL A 3 7.89 -34.85 10.91
C VAL A 3 6.71 -34.63 9.94
N ILE A 4 5.86 -35.62 9.94
CA ILE A 4 4.59 -35.49 9.22
C ILE A 4 3.79 -34.49 10.03
N GLY A 5 3.63 -33.29 9.47
CA GLY A 5 2.70 -32.37 10.04
C GLY A 5 3.27 -31.52 11.16
N ASN A 6 4.34 -30.83 10.87
CA ASN A 6 4.46 -29.51 11.43
C ASN A 6 3.54 -28.62 10.57
N PRO A 7 2.26 -28.48 10.93
CA PRO A 7 1.34 -27.77 10.05
C PRO A 7 1.77 -26.31 9.98
N ARG A 8 2.19 -25.88 8.80
CA ARG A 8 2.46 -24.47 8.58
C ARG A 8 1.16 -23.72 8.76
N SER A 9 1.15 -22.79 9.67
CA SER A 9 0.02 -21.89 9.82
C SER A 9 0.09 -20.83 8.73
N PHE A 10 -0.94 -20.77 7.90
CA PHE A 10 -1.01 -19.76 6.84
C PHE A 10 -1.61 -18.47 7.37
N HIS A 11 -1.04 -17.35 6.94
CA HIS A 11 -1.56 -16.03 7.29
C HIS A 11 -2.90 -15.78 6.61
N LYS A 12 -3.85 -15.24 7.36
CA LYS A 12 -5.18 -14.94 6.85
C LYS A 12 -5.25 -13.50 6.36
N LYS A 13 -6.09 -13.25 5.36
CA LYS A 13 -6.26 -11.91 4.79
C LYS A 13 -7.04 -10.95 5.69
N PHE A 14 -7.88 -11.48 6.57
CA PHE A 14 -8.94 -10.69 7.17
C PHE A 14 -8.51 -9.83 8.35
N LYS A 15 -7.32 -10.01 8.86
CA LYS A 15 -6.87 -9.23 10.00
C LYS A 15 -5.60 -8.47 9.69
N PHE A 16 -5.79 -7.19 9.39
CA PHE A 16 -4.67 -6.28 9.16
C PHE A 16 -5.02 -4.90 9.69
N ILE A 17 -4.02 -4.14 10.03
CA ILE A 17 -4.15 -2.73 10.36
C ILE A 17 -3.16 -1.92 9.53
N VAL A 18 -3.48 -0.65 9.34
CA VAL A 18 -2.61 0.29 8.64
C VAL A 18 -2.27 1.41 9.59
N GLU A 19 -0.99 1.60 9.85
CA GLU A 19 -0.46 2.68 10.67
C GLU A 19 0.19 3.72 9.76
N ILE A 20 -0.35 4.93 9.74
CA ILE A 20 0.16 6.02 8.92
C ILE A 20 0.74 7.07 9.84
N ASP A 21 1.96 7.52 9.58
CA ASP A 21 2.58 8.59 10.34
C ASP A 21 1.69 9.84 10.32
N ASP A 22 1.49 10.46 11.47
CA ASP A 22 0.67 11.66 11.71
C ASP A 22 -0.84 11.48 11.50
N VAL A 23 -1.30 10.31 11.07
CA VAL A 23 -2.71 9.99 10.92
C VAL A 23 -3.15 8.97 11.97
N GLY A 24 -2.22 8.16 12.45
CA GLY A 24 -2.49 7.12 13.44
C GLY A 24 -3.05 5.84 12.83
N HIS A 25 -3.83 5.11 13.62
CA HIS A 25 -4.47 3.89 13.15
C HIS A 25 -5.72 4.23 12.35
N ALA A 26 -5.70 3.91 11.08
CA ALA A 26 -6.88 4.04 10.25
C ALA A 26 -7.52 2.65 10.09
N GLY A 27 -8.81 2.59 10.34
CA GLY A 27 -9.59 1.35 10.25
C GLY A 27 -9.95 1.02 8.82
N PHE A 28 -9.00 0.55 8.05
CA PHE A 28 -9.26 0.14 6.67
C PHE A 28 -9.83 -1.26 6.62
N GLN A 29 -10.80 -1.46 5.73
CA GLN A 29 -11.42 -2.77 5.52
C GLN A 29 -10.77 -3.54 4.39
N LYS A 30 -10.07 -2.87 3.47
CA LYS A 30 -9.46 -3.51 2.32
C LYS A 30 -8.18 -2.79 1.93
N CYS A 31 -7.19 -3.59 1.55
CA CYS A 31 -5.93 -3.12 1.01
C CYS A 31 -5.64 -3.93 -0.25
N SER A 32 -5.30 -3.26 -1.34
CA SER A 32 -4.90 -3.94 -2.56
C SER A 32 -3.55 -4.63 -2.37
N GLU A 33 -3.16 -5.45 -3.32
CA GLU A 33 -1.90 -6.17 -3.24
C GLU A 33 -0.70 -5.23 -3.27
N LEU A 34 0.33 -5.59 -2.50
CA LEU A 34 1.66 -4.99 -2.63
C LEU A 34 2.43 -5.80 -3.66
N SER A 35 2.94 -5.13 -4.69
CA SER A 35 3.70 -5.81 -5.71
C SER A 35 4.91 -5.01 -6.14
N VAL A 36 5.96 -5.72 -6.48
CA VAL A 36 7.18 -5.15 -7.03
C VAL A 36 7.57 -5.96 -8.25
N GLU A 37 7.97 -5.27 -9.30
CA GLU A 37 8.37 -5.89 -10.53
C GLU A 37 9.76 -5.39 -10.93
N VAL A 38 10.62 -6.31 -11.31
CA VAL A 38 11.96 -6.00 -11.79
C VAL A 38 12.01 -6.31 -13.28
N ALA A 39 12.33 -5.29 -14.09
CA ALA A 39 12.44 -5.45 -15.51
C ALA A 39 13.59 -6.42 -15.85
N ASN A 40 13.34 -7.27 -16.82
CA ASN A 40 14.35 -8.22 -17.31
C ASN A 40 15.05 -7.62 -18.52
N VAL A 41 16.33 -7.31 -18.37
CA VAL A 41 17.15 -6.82 -19.49
C VAL A 41 17.83 -8.01 -20.12
N GLN A 42 17.59 -8.20 -21.42
CA GLN A 42 18.16 -9.29 -22.19
C GLN A 42 19.22 -8.78 -23.13
N TYR A 43 20.35 -9.45 -23.18
CA TYR A 43 21.43 -9.17 -24.11
C TYR A 43 21.80 -10.45 -24.85
N PHE A 44 21.82 -10.37 -26.19
CA PHE A 44 22.17 -11.49 -27.06
C PHE A 44 23.58 -11.27 -27.58
N GLU A 45 24.49 -12.15 -27.19
CA GLU A 45 25.83 -12.18 -27.83
C GLU A 45 25.75 -12.93 -29.14
N GLY A 46 26.55 -12.50 -30.10
CA GLY A 46 26.65 -13.17 -31.42
C GLY A 46 27.02 -14.64 -31.25
N GLY A 47 26.22 -15.53 -31.85
CA GLY A 47 26.42 -16.97 -31.77
C GLY A 47 25.83 -17.64 -30.53
N SER A 48 25.28 -16.89 -29.56
CA SER A 48 24.62 -17.47 -28.42
C SER A 48 23.14 -17.72 -28.72
N LEU A 49 22.66 -18.91 -28.36
CA LEU A 49 21.24 -19.26 -28.45
C LEU A 49 20.43 -18.82 -27.22
N ILE A 50 21.11 -18.50 -26.14
CA ILE A 50 20.48 -18.13 -24.87
C ILE A 50 20.82 -16.68 -24.56
N PRO A 51 19.81 -15.81 -24.35
CA PRO A 51 20.08 -14.42 -23.95
C PRO A 51 20.67 -14.34 -22.57
N ASN A 52 21.60 -13.42 -22.38
CA ASN A 52 22.07 -13.05 -21.06
C ASN A 52 21.04 -12.15 -20.40
N LYS A 53 20.51 -12.57 -19.25
CA LYS A 53 19.45 -11.86 -18.54
C LYS A 53 20.01 -11.17 -17.32
N SER A 54 19.64 -9.91 -17.12
CA SER A 54 20.03 -9.16 -15.95
C SER A 54 18.87 -8.30 -15.42
N PRO A 55 18.85 -7.97 -14.13
CA PRO A 55 17.80 -7.12 -13.59
C PRO A 55 17.95 -5.68 -14.10
N GLY A 56 16.82 -5.10 -14.50
CA GLY A 56 16.73 -3.71 -14.93
C GLY A 56 16.02 -2.84 -13.93
N ARG A 57 15.09 -2.00 -14.41
CA ARG A 57 14.35 -1.07 -13.57
C ARG A 57 13.39 -1.80 -12.65
N VAL A 58 13.34 -1.33 -11.39
CA VAL A 58 12.40 -1.83 -10.38
C VAL A 58 11.18 -0.91 -10.34
N THR A 59 9.99 -1.48 -10.36
CA THR A 59 8.73 -0.73 -10.30
C THR A 59 7.88 -1.25 -9.16
N PHE A 60 7.46 -0.34 -8.28
CA PHE A 60 6.52 -0.63 -7.18
C PHE A 60 5.14 -0.15 -7.60
N ALA A 61 4.17 -1.05 -7.61
CA ALA A 61 2.80 -0.71 -7.97
C ALA A 61 2.11 0.06 -6.86
N ASP A 62 1.23 0.98 -7.25
CA ASP A 62 0.43 1.74 -6.29
C ASP A 62 -0.46 0.83 -5.46
N VAL A 63 -0.75 1.25 -4.24
CA VAL A 63 -1.64 0.53 -3.34
C VAL A 63 -2.91 1.34 -3.12
N THR A 64 -4.06 0.65 -3.06
CA THR A 64 -5.36 1.26 -2.80
C THR A 64 -5.90 0.76 -1.47
N LEU A 65 -6.28 1.69 -0.61
CA LEU A 65 -6.86 1.41 0.70
C LEU A 65 -8.31 1.86 0.71
N GLU A 66 -9.20 1.02 1.22
CA GLU A 66 -10.63 1.31 1.30
C GLU A 66 -11.12 1.23 2.75
N ARG A 67 -11.97 2.16 3.13
CA ARG A 67 -12.63 2.15 4.45
C ARG A 67 -14.04 2.71 4.35
N GLY A 68 -14.86 2.39 5.36
CA GLY A 68 -16.16 3.03 5.52
C GLY A 68 -16.00 4.52 5.82
N ALA A 69 -16.78 5.35 5.16
CA ALA A 69 -16.76 6.79 5.40
C ALA A 69 -17.34 7.11 6.78
N THR A 70 -16.62 7.91 7.53
CA THR A 70 -17.01 8.37 8.86
C THR A 70 -16.80 9.89 8.97
N VAL A 71 -16.81 10.41 10.18
CA VAL A 71 -16.51 11.84 10.43
C VAL A 71 -15.02 12.16 10.27
N ASP A 72 -14.16 11.17 10.13
CA ASP A 72 -12.72 11.37 9.99
C ASP A 72 -12.40 11.96 8.61
N ARG A 73 -11.63 13.03 8.61
CA ARG A 73 -11.23 13.76 7.41
C ARG A 73 -9.75 13.62 7.08
N ASP A 74 -9.06 12.78 7.81
CA ASP A 74 -7.60 12.64 7.76
C ASP A 74 -7.05 12.32 6.36
N LEU A 75 -7.72 11.43 5.62
CA LEU A 75 -7.28 11.07 4.26
C LEU A 75 -7.47 12.22 3.28
N PHE A 76 -8.59 12.91 3.37
CA PHE A 76 -8.86 14.06 2.50
C PHE A 76 -7.92 15.22 2.82
N ASP A 77 -7.67 15.47 4.08
CA ASP A 77 -6.73 16.50 4.51
C ASP A 77 -5.32 16.21 4.00
N TRP A 78 -4.91 14.95 4.00
CA TRP A 78 -3.63 14.53 3.43
C TRP A 78 -3.58 14.80 1.93
N LEU A 79 -4.65 14.48 1.19
CA LEU A 79 -4.72 14.79 -0.24
C LEU A 79 -4.63 16.29 -0.49
N GLN A 80 -5.29 17.11 0.34
CA GLN A 80 -5.23 18.57 0.22
C GLN A 80 -3.80 19.09 0.38
N ASP A 81 -3.02 18.52 1.29
CA ASP A 81 -1.60 18.88 1.46
C ASP A 81 -0.82 18.66 0.15
N VAL A 82 -1.09 17.57 -0.55
CA VAL A 82 -0.47 17.28 -1.85
C VAL A 82 -0.92 18.29 -2.91
N VAL A 83 -2.19 18.61 -2.99
CA VAL A 83 -2.75 19.53 -3.97
C VAL A 83 -2.19 20.95 -3.77
N VAL A 84 -2.08 21.39 -2.54
CA VAL A 84 -1.49 22.71 -2.22
C VAL A 84 -0.03 22.74 -2.65
N THR A 85 0.72 21.69 -2.39
CA THR A 85 2.12 21.59 -2.79
C THR A 85 2.28 21.62 -4.30
N SER A 86 1.42 20.91 -5.03
CA SER A 86 1.51 20.79 -6.48
C SER A 86 0.99 22.00 -7.24
N SER A 87 0.20 22.87 -6.59
CA SER A 87 -0.38 24.05 -7.25
C SER A 87 0.61 25.19 -7.47
N GLY A 88 1.87 25.02 -7.11
CA GLY A 88 2.92 25.97 -7.41
C GLY A 88 2.91 27.25 -6.58
N LEU A 89 2.20 27.27 -5.46
CA LEU A 89 2.13 28.42 -4.56
C LEU A 89 3.41 28.63 -3.72
N GLY A 90 4.51 28.02 -4.14
CA GLY A 90 5.81 28.21 -3.52
C GLY A 90 6.04 27.45 -2.23
N LEU A 91 5.08 26.62 -1.85
CA LEU A 91 5.21 25.77 -0.66
C LEU A 91 5.69 24.39 -1.10
N THR A 92 6.99 24.23 -1.20
CA THR A 92 7.61 22.92 -1.32
C THR A 92 7.70 22.32 0.08
N ASP A 93 6.57 21.95 0.63
CA ASP A 93 6.57 21.26 1.90
C ASP A 93 6.67 19.75 1.63
N PRO A 94 7.82 19.11 1.97
CA PRO A 94 7.97 17.68 1.75
C PRO A 94 7.15 16.83 2.73
N TYR A 95 6.45 17.45 3.68
CA TYR A 95 5.70 16.75 4.73
C TYR A 95 4.42 16.05 4.22
N TYR A 96 4.05 16.23 2.97
CA TYR A 96 2.94 15.46 2.41
C TYR A 96 3.28 13.97 2.24
N LYS A 97 4.57 13.63 2.15
CA LYS A 97 5.00 12.24 2.08
C LYS A 97 5.14 11.66 3.47
N ARG A 98 4.51 10.52 3.69
CA ARG A 98 4.46 9.86 5.00
C ARG A 98 4.83 8.40 4.87
N ASN A 99 5.50 7.88 5.88
CA ASN A 99 5.72 6.45 5.96
C ASN A 99 4.47 5.78 6.51
N LEU A 100 4.17 4.59 6.02
CA LEU A 100 3.07 3.82 6.56
C LEU A 100 3.45 2.36 6.67
N ASP A 101 2.86 1.70 7.65
CA ASP A 101 3.04 0.28 7.87
C ASP A 101 1.72 -0.45 7.66
N ILE A 102 1.79 -1.55 6.92
CA ILE A 102 0.68 -2.49 6.81
C ILE A 102 1.03 -3.68 7.68
N VAL A 103 0.26 -3.90 8.73
CA VAL A 103 0.54 -4.89 9.76
C VAL A 103 -0.45 -6.03 9.64
N GLN A 104 0.06 -7.22 9.33
CA GLN A 104 -0.71 -8.44 9.34
C GLN A 104 -0.73 -9.00 10.76
N GLN A 105 -1.92 -9.29 11.29
CA GLN A 105 -2.08 -9.78 12.65
C GLN A 105 -2.69 -11.17 12.68
N ASP A 106 -2.40 -11.91 13.75
CA ASP A 106 -3.10 -13.12 14.10
C ASP A 106 -4.40 -12.78 14.85
N ARG A 107 -5.24 -13.78 15.10
CA ARG A 107 -6.54 -13.60 15.78
C ARG A 107 -6.41 -13.01 17.18
N ASP A 108 -5.31 -13.27 17.86
CA ASP A 108 -5.02 -12.74 19.19
C ASP A 108 -4.42 -11.33 19.19
N GLY A 109 -4.18 -10.76 18.00
CA GLY A 109 -3.56 -9.46 17.86
C GLY A 109 -2.05 -9.47 17.73
N THR A 110 -1.43 -10.66 17.74
CA THR A 110 0.02 -10.78 17.55
C THR A 110 0.40 -10.39 16.13
N THR A 111 1.41 -9.54 15.99
CA THR A 111 1.92 -9.15 14.68
C THR A 111 2.64 -10.32 14.01
N LEU A 112 2.16 -10.71 12.83
CA LEU A 112 2.77 -11.76 12.03
C LEU A 112 3.77 -11.20 11.03
N ARG A 113 3.39 -10.15 10.32
CA ARG A 113 4.23 -9.46 9.35
C ARG A 113 3.95 -7.98 9.36
N ARG A 114 5.00 -7.22 9.12
CA ARG A 114 4.92 -5.77 9.03
C ARG A 114 5.61 -5.32 7.74
N TRP A 115 4.85 -4.67 6.89
CA TRP A 115 5.35 -4.09 5.64
C TRP A 115 5.42 -2.59 5.79
N CYS A 116 6.58 -2.01 5.55
CA CYS A 116 6.76 -0.57 5.61
C CYS A 116 6.83 0.02 4.20
N LEU A 117 5.97 0.98 3.92
CA LEU A 117 5.98 1.73 2.67
C LEU A 117 6.61 3.09 2.95
N SER A 118 7.67 3.39 2.23
CA SER A 118 8.43 4.62 2.45
C SER A 118 7.95 5.74 1.55
N ARG A 119 7.76 6.91 2.13
CA ARG A 119 7.42 8.16 1.45
C ARG A 119 6.17 8.01 0.58
N ALA A 120 5.10 7.51 1.18
CA ALA A 120 3.81 7.36 0.53
C ALA A 120 3.06 8.69 0.48
N TRP A 121 2.30 8.89 -0.59
CA TRP A 121 1.45 10.07 -0.75
C TRP A 121 0.24 9.70 -1.61
N PRO A 122 -0.91 10.34 -1.37
CA PRO A 122 -2.12 10.02 -2.13
C PRO A 122 -2.09 10.61 -3.54
N THR A 123 -2.36 9.76 -4.52
CA THR A 123 -2.49 10.17 -5.92
C THR A 123 -3.94 10.29 -6.35
N LYS A 124 -4.84 9.61 -5.64
CA LYS A 124 -6.26 9.59 -5.96
C LYS A 124 -7.07 9.39 -4.69
N PHE A 125 -8.15 10.11 -4.56
CA PHE A 125 -9.11 9.94 -3.48
C PHE A 125 -10.51 9.80 -4.06
N VAL A 126 -11.25 8.80 -3.60
CA VAL A 126 -12.64 8.58 -3.97
C VAL A 126 -13.48 8.79 -2.73
N ALA A 127 -14.32 9.81 -2.75
CA ALA A 127 -15.16 10.15 -1.59
C ALA A 127 -16.27 9.14 -1.34
N GLY A 128 -16.69 8.44 -2.38
CA GLY A 128 -17.72 7.43 -2.27
C GLY A 128 -18.72 7.48 -3.40
N GLU A 129 -19.71 6.62 -3.29
CA GLU A 129 -20.84 6.55 -4.21
C GLU A 129 -22.12 6.62 -3.38
N TRP A 130 -23.09 7.36 -3.85
CA TRP A 130 -24.33 7.56 -3.12
C TRP A 130 -25.51 7.10 -3.94
N ASP A 131 -26.38 6.30 -3.30
CA ASP A 131 -27.62 5.82 -3.88
C ASP A 131 -28.67 5.77 -2.76
N ASN A 132 -29.75 6.57 -2.90
CA ASN A 132 -30.77 6.64 -1.88
C ASN A 132 -31.57 5.34 -1.71
N GLU A 133 -31.50 4.45 -2.69
CA GLU A 133 -32.20 3.17 -2.65
C GLU A 133 -31.32 2.03 -2.14
N ALA A 134 -30.00 2.24 -2.07
CA ALA A 134 -29.08 1.21 -1.61
C ALA A 134 -28.99 1.22 -0.08
N ASP A 135 -29.00 0.02 0.51
CA ASP A 135 -28.86 -0.18 1.95
C ASP A 135 -27.40 -0.57 2.27
N GLU A 136 -26.47 0.27 1.84
CA GLU A 136 -25.05 0.02 1.98
C GLU A 136 -24.34 1.25 2.58
N ASN A 137 -23.23 1.00 3.25
CA ASN A 137 -22.39 2.06 3.75
C ASN A 137 -21.58 2.71 2.62
N VAL A 138 -21.34 4.00 2.76
CA VAL A 138 -20.46 4.72 1.84
C VAL A 138 -19.03 4.27 2.10
N ILE A 139 -18.33 3.90 1.04
CA ILE A 139 -16.93 3.48 1.10
C ILE A 139 -16.08 4.56 0.45
N GLU A 140 -15.09 5.04 1.19
CA GLU A 140 -14.07 5.92 0.64
C GLU A 140 -12.78 5.15 0.37
N SER A 141 -12.04 5.59 -0.63
CA SER A 141 -10.77 4.95 -0.98
C SER A 141 -9.69 5.98 -1.27
N VAL A 142 -8.46 5.58 -1.03
CA VAL A 142 -7.28 6.37 -1.36
C VAL A 142 -6.28 5.47 -2.07
N THR A 143 -5.72 5.98 -3.16
CA THR A 143 -4.64 5.31 -3.88
C THR A 143 -3.34 6.02 -3.56
N LEU A 144 -2.34 5.28 -3.14
CA LEU A 144 -1.06 5.79 -2.69
C LEU A 144 0.05 5.36 -3.64
N ALA A 145 0.88 6.32 -4.03
CA ALA A 145 2.20 6.05 -4.59
C ALA A 145 3.22 6.11 -3.46
N TYR A 146 4.28 5.35 -3.57
CA TYR A 146 5.34 5.29 -2.58
C TYR A 146 6.65 4.95 -3.27
N ASP A 147 7.78 5.22 -2.60
CA ASP A 147 9.09 4.97 -3.19
C ASP A 147 9.41 3.48 -3.24
N PHE A 148 9.25 2.79 -2.13
CA PHE A 148 9.48 1.34 -2.04
C PHE A 148 8.80 0.78 -0.80
N PHE A 149 8.65 -0.54 -0.77
CA PHE A 149 8.24 -1.22 0.45
C PHE A 149 9.28 -2.26 0.84
N GLU A 150 9.32 -2.55 2.13
CA GLU A 150 10.17 -3.59 2.68
C GLU A 150 9.46 -4.36 3.78
N LEU A 151 9.86 -5.60 3.96
CA LEU A 151 9.38 -6.45 5.04
C LEU A 151 10.30 -6.25 6.24
N ILE A 152 9.76 -5.69 7.33
CA ILE A 152 10.54 -5.43 8.53
C ILE A 152 10.33 -6.47 9.63
N GLN A 153 9.31 -7.31 9.52
CA GLN A 153 9.07 -8.35 10.53
C GLN A 153 8.39 -9.58 9.95
#